data_2e7c7e830eee4eaa0adc23eef4534c2d
#
_entry.id   2e7c7e830eee4eaa0adc23eef4534c2d
#
_cell.length_a   1.000
_cell.length_b   1.000
_cell.length_c   1.000
_cell.angle_alpha   90.00
_cell.angle_beta   90.00
_cell.angle_gamma   90.00
#
_symmetry.space_group_name_H-M   'P 1'
#
loop_
_entity.id
_entity.type
_entity.pdbx_description
1 polymer ?
#
loop_
_entity_poly.entity_id
_entity_poly.type
_entity_poly.pdbx_seq_one_letter_code
_entity_poly.pdbx_strand_id
1 'polypeptide(L)'
;MAKKVKAKKQLGQHFLTDEGIAKDTVEAFNVDRNLTHVLEVGAGMGVLTKYIQKREDLKLTVIDIDAESIEYLKNEDWIDNDQLIEDDFLAINLKDIYGEEPFGILGNFPYNISTQILFKALDYKDQCLEVVGMFQKEVAERIASKEGSKIYGITSVLLQAFFDIEYLFTVHEDVFDPPPKVKSAVIQLKRNSVKTLPCNEKLFKSIVKMGFNQRRKTMRNSLKSFLTPEIKDLEIFNKRPEQLSVQEFIELTNLIESA
;
A
#
# COMPACT_ATOMS: atom_id res chain seq x y z
N MET A 1 -7.99 -5.06 34.42
CA MET A 1 -7.92 -5.63 33.06
C MET A 1 -8.57 -4.64 32.12
N ALA A 2 -7.86 -4.13 31.14
CA ALA A 2 -8.43 -3.26 30.12
C ALA A 2 -9.56 -3.99 29.38
N LYS A 3 -10.63 -3.27 29.08
CA LYS A 3 -11.80 -3.82 28.38
C LYS A 3 -11.39 -4.17 26.96
N LYS A 4 -11.53 -5.44 26.53
CA LYS A 4 -11.22 -5.87 25.16
C LYS A 4 -12.00 -5.02 24.14
N VAL A 5 -11.30 -4.44 23.15
CA VAL A 5 -11.93 -3.67 22.06
C VAL A 5 -12.78 -4.60 21.20
N LYS A 6 -13.97 -4.14 20.81
CA LYS A 6 -14.84 -4.90 19.90
C LYS A 6 -14.58 -4.50 18.47
N ALA A 7 -14.38 -5.49 17.61
CA ALA A 7 -14.20 -5.25 16.19
C ALA A 7 -15.43 -4.59 15.57
N LYS A 8 -15.22 -3.48 14.86
CA LYS A 8 -16.26 -2.68 14.18
C LYS A 8 -16.28 -3.06 12.71
N LYS A 9 -17.35 -3.72 12.27
CA LYS A 9 -17.49 -4.16 10.87
C LYS A 9 -17.40 -3.00 9.87
N GLN A 10 -17.92 -1.83 10.24
CA GLN A 10 -17.84 -0.63 9.40
C GLN A 10 -16.41 -0.11 9.19
N LEU A 11 -15.52 -0.40 10.12
CA LEU A 11 -14.09 -0.08 10.01
C LEU A 11 -13.28 -1.20 9.36
N GLY A 12 -13.91 -2.33 9.01
CA GLY A 12 -13.22 -3.48 8.38
C GLY A 12 -12.21 -4.16 9.30
N GLN A 13 -12.41 -4.08 10.63
CA GLN A 13 -11.48 -4.58 11.63
C GLN A 13 -11.54 -6.12 11.76
N HIS A 14 -10.35 -6.72 11.69
CA HIS A 14 -10.04 -8.12 12.01
C HIS A 14 -8.74 -8.12 12.81
N PHE A 15 -8.84 -8.31 14.12
CA PHE A 15 -7.67 -8.25 14.99
C PHE A 15 -6.83 -9.52 14.83
N LEU A 16 -5.56 -9.35 14.46
CA LEU A 16 -4.61 -10.45 14.44
C LEU A 16 -4.37 -10.95 15.87
N THR A 17 -4.40 -12.27 16.07
CA THR A 17 -4.19 -12.91 17.38
C THR A 17 -2.93 -13.75 17.43
N ASP A 18 -2.31 -14.03 16.29
CA ASP A 18 -1.08 -14.81 16.17
C ASP A 18 0.15 -13.93 16.36
N GLU A 19 0.86 -14.15 17.45
CA GLU A 19 2.06 -13.41 17.85
C GLU A 19 3.26 -13.69 16.94
N GLY A 20 3.36 -14.90 16.37
CA GLY A 20 4.41 -15.26 15.45
C GLY A 20 4.29 -14.47 14.15
N ILE A 21 3.09 -14.41 13.58
CA ILE A 21 2.80 -13.62 12.38
C ILE A 21 3.02 -12.13 12.63
N ALA A 22 2.63 -11.62 13.82
CA ALA A 22 2.88 -10.23 14.18
C ALA A 22 4.38 -9.92 14.21
N LYS A 23 5.17 -10.79 14.82
CA LYS A 23 6.62 -10.67 14.89
C LYS A 23 7.26 -10.73 13.51
N ASP A 24 6.93 -11.74 12.69
CA ASP A 24 7.46 -11.90 11.33
C ASP A 24 7.16 -10.68 10.46
N THR A 25 5.96 -10.08 10.61
CA THR A 25 5.56 -8.86 9.90
C THR A 25 6.43 -7.67 10.29
N VAL A 26 6.70 -7.49 11.59
CA VAL A 26 7.55 -6.40 12.09
C VAL A 26 9.02 -6.62 11.73
N GLU A 27 9.51 -7.85 11.76
CA GLU A 27 10.89 -8.19 11.39
C GLU A 27 11.17 -7.98 9.90
N ALA A 28 10.16 -8.10 9.03
CA ALA A 28 10.29 -7.80 7.62
C ALA A 28 10.50 -6.31 7.32
N PHE A 29 10.16 -5.42 8.26
CA PHE A 29 10.27 -3.98 8.09
C PHE A 29 11.68 -3.46 8.39
N ASN A 30 12.16 -2.52 7.55
CA ASN A 30 13.42 -1.78 7.71
C ASN A 30 14.69 -2.65 7.75
N VAL A 31 14.71 -3.76 7.01
CA VAL A 31 15.88 -4.65 6.98
C VAL A 31 17.09 -3.97 6.34
N ASP A 32 16.88 -3.19 5.26
CA ASP A 32 17.96 -2.61 4.45
C ASP A 32 17.86 -1.08 4.28
N ARG A 33 16.98 -0.37 5.02
CA ARG A 33 16.65 1.03 4.74
C ARG A 33 17.21 2.02 5.75
N ASN A 34 17.55 1.59 6.96
CA ASN A 34 17.98 2.45 8.06
C ASN A 34 17.00 3.59 8.34
N LEU A 35 15.70 3.30 8.26
CA LEU A 35 14.64 4.24 8.63
C LEU A 35 14.63 4.44 10.14
N THR A 36 14.42 5.68 10.57
CA THR A 36 14.26 6.01 11.98
C THR A 36 12.78 6.06 12.37
N HIS A 37 11.90 6.46 11.45
CA HIS A 37 10.48 6.66 11.74
C HIS A 37 9.60 5.57 11.12
N VAL A 38 8.69 5.03 11.93
CA VAL A 38 7.65 4.10 11.50
C VAL A 38 6.28 4.58 11.93
N LEU A 39 5.34 4.58 11.00
CA LEU A 39 3.93 4.84 11.23
C LEU A 39 3.15 3.53 11.20
N GLU A 40 2.59 3.13 12.32
CA GLU A 40 1.63 2.03 12.35
C GLU A 40 0.22 2.56 12.09
N VAL A 41 -0.46 2.00 11.09
CA VAL A 41 -1.82 2.40 10.70
C VAL A 41 -2.81 1.31 11.09
N GLY A 42 -3.77 1.67 11.98
CA GLY A 42 -4.79 0.73 12.44
C GLY A 42 -4.27 -0.28 13.45
N ALA A 43 -3.67 0.20 14.52
CA ALA A 43 -3.00 -0.65 15.53
C ALA A 43 -3.97 -1.56 16.31
N GLY A 44 -5.25 -1.19 16.39
CA GLY A 44 -6.24 -1.95 17.16
C GLY A 44 -5.84 -2.14 18.62
N MET A 45 -5.63 -3.38 19.05
CA MET A 45 -5.15 -3.69 20.41
C MET A 45 -3.62 -3.82 20.51
N GLY A 46 -2.86 -3.35 19.52
CA GLY A 46 -1.41 -3.24 19.59
C GLY A 46 -0.63 -4.54 19.39
N VAL A 47 -1.16 -5.49 18.61
CA VAL A 47 -0.46 -6.77 18.39
C VAL A 47 0.87 -6.59 17.65
N LEU A 48 0.94 -5.68 16.68
CA LEU A 48 2.18 -5.30 16.01
C LEU A 48 2.95 -4.25 16.82
N THR A 49 2.24 -3.26 17.37
CA THR A 49 2.76 -2.14 18.16
C THR A 49 3.78 -2.59 19.21
N LYS A 50 3.45 -3.62 19.99
CA LYS A 50 4.32 -4.14 21.06
C LYS A 50 5.64 -4.76 20.54
N TYR A 51 5.69 -5.21 19.29
CA TYR A 51 6.92 -5.70 18.66
C TYR A 51 7.71 -4.54 18.05
N ILE A 52 7.03 -3.52 17.50
CA ILE A 52 7.69 -2.31 17.01
C ILE A 52 8.36 -1.56 18.17
N GLN A 53 7.70 -1.45 19.32
CA GLN A 53 8.25 -0.82 20.53
C GLN A 53 9.54 -1.48 21.06
N LYS A 54 9.77 -2.75 20.74
CA LYS A 54 11.03 -3.45 21.09
C LYS A 54 12.18 -3.12 20.14
N ARG A 55 11.90 -2.42 19.04
CA ARG A 55 12.88 -1.98 18.04
C ARG A 55 13.48 -0.65 18.48
N GLU A 56 14.69 -0.67 19.07
CA GLU A 56 15.42 0.54 19.51
C GLU A 56 15.85 1.45 18.36
N ASP A 57 15.90 0.93 17.13
CA ASP A 57 16.23 1.66 15.90
C ASP A 57 15.05 2.47 15.35
N LEU A 58 13.83 2.29 15.87
CA LEU A 58 12.60 2.90 15.35
C LEU A 58 11.94 3.84 16.35
N LYS A 59 11.49 4.99 15.86
CA LYS A 59 10.58 5.90 16.54
C LYS A 59 9.16 5.64 16.02
N LEU A 60 8.34 5.04 16.85
CA LEU A 60 6.97 4.67 16.48
C LEU A 60 6.02 5.86 16.62
N THR A 61 5.17 6.03 15.62
CA THR A 61 3.92 6.78 15.69
C THR A 61 2.77 5.82 15.34
N VAL A 62 1.71 5.85 16.10
CA VAL A 62 0.50 5.04 15.87
C VAL A 62 -0.64 5.94 15.47
N ILE A 63 -1.35 5.60 14.40
CA ILE A 63 -2.60 6.28 14.02
C ILE A 63 -3.74 5.27 13.92
N ASP A 64 -4.83 5.57 14.60
CA ASP A 64 -6.08 4.80 14.51
C ASP A 64 -7.28 5.74 14.57
N ILE A 65 -8.29 5.49 13.72
CA ILE A 65 -9.55 6.23 13.73
C ILE A 65 -10.50 5.76 14.85
N ASP A 66 -10.22 4.59 15.41
CA ASP A 66 -11.04 3.98 16.45
C ASP A 66 -10.64 4.48 17.84
N ALA A 67 -11.42 5.41 18.40
CA ALA A 67 -11.21 5.92 19.74
C ALA A 67 -11.12 4.83 20.82
N GLU A 68 -11.83 3.67 20.66
CA GLU A 68 -11.73 2.57 21.63
C GLU A 68 -10.37 1.87 21.56
N SER A 69 -9.79 1.77 20.36
CA SER A 69 -8.44 1.25 20.17
C SER A 69 -7.40 2.18 20.78
N ILE A 70 -7.52 3.47 20.54
CA ILE A 70 -6.61 4.48 21.13
C ILE A 70 -6.73 4.51 22.66
N GLU A 71 -7.95 4.49 23.20
CA GLU A 71 -8.16 4.44 24.66
C GLU A 71 -7.61 3.15 25.26
N TYR A 72 -7.72 2.02 24.56
CA TYR A 72 -7.11 0.76 24.99
C TYR A 72 -5.59 0.91 25.09
N LEU A 73 -4.94 1.44 24.06
CA LEU A 73 -3.48 1.62 24.02
C LEU A 73 -2.99 2.62 25.07
N LYS A 74 -3.73 3.70 25.34
CA LYS A 74 -3.40 4.66 26.39
C LYS A 74 -3.37 4.06 27.81
N ASN A 75 -4.04 2.94 28.03
CA ASN A 75 -4.04 2.23 29.30
C ASN A 75 -2.96 1.15 29.41
N GLU A 76 -2.16 0.95 28.36
CA GLU A 76 -1.03 0.04 28.36
C GLU A 76 0.25 0.76 28.84
N ASP A 77 1.08 0.11 29.61
CA ASP A 77 2.29 0.68 30.21
C ASP A 77 3.55 0.60 29.32
N TRP A 78 3.42 -0.03 28.15
CA TRP A 78 4.50 -0.27 27.22
C TRP A 78 4.49 0.70 26.00
N ILE A 79 3.59 1.67 25.94
CA ILE A 79 3.51 2.69 24.90
C ILE A 79 3.25 4.08 25.51
N ASP A 80 3.95 5.09 25.00
CA ASP A 80 3.77 6.47 25.45
C ASP A 80 2.59 7.14 24.72
N ASN A 81 1.81 7.94 25.44
CA ASN A 81 0.61 8.57 24.90
C ASN A 81 0.90 9.57 23.78
N ASP A 82 2.08 10.16 23.72
CA ASP A 82 2.53 11.08 22.69
C ASP A 82 2.81 10.40 21.34
N GLN A 83 2.92 9.06 21.35
CA GLN A 83 3.03 8.25 20.14
C GLN A 83 1.67 7.98 19.48
N LEU A 84 0.55 8.26 20.17
CA LEU A 84 -0.80 7.87 19.75
C LEU A 84 -1.56 9.05 19.12
N ILE A 85 -2.04 8.86 17.91
CA ILE A 85 -2.85 9.82 17.16
C ILE A 85 -4.22 9.22 16.89
N GLU A 86 -5.27 9.84 17.44
CA GLU A 86 -6.66 9.52 17.12
C GLU A 86 -7.11 10.36 15.91
N ASP A 87 -6.95 9.82 14.70
CA ASP A 87 -7.35 10.53 13.48
C ASP A 87 -7.54 9.57 12.30
N ASP A 88 -8.15 10.08 11.22
CA ASP A 88 -8.25 9.36 9.94
C ASP A 88 -6.92 9.46 9.18
N PHE A 89 -6.22 8.32 9.07
CA PHE A 89 -4.99 8.23 8.27
C PHE A 89 -5.15 8.80 6.86
N LEU A 90 -6.30 8.61 6.23
CA LEU A 90 -6.52 9.08 4.86
C LEU A 90 -6.65 10.62 4.78
N ALA A 91 -7.10 11.27 5.85
CA ALA A 91 -7.31 12.71 5.91
C ALA A 91 -6.09 13.49 6.41
N ILE A 92 -5.31 12.92 7.36
CA ILE A 92 -4.18 13.61 7.97
C ILE A 92 -3.08 13.95 6.96
N ASN A 93 -2.41 15.09 7.13
CA ASN A 93 -1.22 15.43 6.36
C ASN A 93 0.04 14.88 7.06
N LEU A 94 0.73 13.93 6.44
CA LEU A 94 1.91 13.27 7.03
C LEU A 94 3.10 14.21 7.20
N LYS A 95 3.15 15.34 6.49
CA LYS A 95 4.17 16.37 6.72
C LYS A 95 4.01 17.08 8.07
N ASP A 96 2.83 17.11 8.66
CA ASP A 96 2.61 17.69 9.98
C ASP A 96 3.21 16.79 11.09
N ILE A 97 3.42 15.50 10.80
CA ILE A 97 4.03 14.52 11.71
C ILE A 97 5.55 14.46 11.50
N TYR A 98 5.98 14.35 10.25
CA TYR A 98 7.38 14.02 9.91
C TYR A 98 8.16 15.18 9.28
N GLY A 99 7.52 16.31 8.97
CA GLY A 99 8.18 17.38 8.20
C GLY A 99 8.67 16.85 6.86
N GLU A 100 9.98 16.89 6.64
CA GLU A 100 10.66 16.34 5.47
C GLU A 100 11.42 15.01 5.79
N GLU A 101 11.29 14.49 7.01
CA GLU A 101 11.99 13.28 7.42
C GLU A 101 11.41 12.03 6.71
N PRO A 102 12.26 11.07 6.33
CA PRO A 102 11.80 9.82 5.75
C PRO A 102 11.17 8.92 6.81
N PHE A 103 10.13 8.20 6.39
CA PHE A 103 9.40 7.26 7.24
C PHE A 103 9.00 5.99 6.45
N GLY A 104 8.58 4.99 7.20
CA GLY A 104 7.90 3.84 6.64
C GLY A 104 6.53 3.62 7.26
N ILE A 105 5.70 2.83 6.61
CA ILE A 105 4.35 2.48 7.06
C ILE A 105 4.30 0.98 7.36
N LEU A 106 3.72 0.63 8.51
CA LEU A 106 3.50 -0.75 8.90
C LEU A 106 2.07 -0.93 9.40
N GLY A 107 1.46 -2.10 9.20
CA GLY A 107 0.14 -2.33 9.77
C GLY A 107 -0.57 -3.60 9.30
N ASN A 108 -1.53 -4.02 10.12
CA ASN A 108 -2.59 -4.94 9.73
C ASN A 108 -3.75 -4.10 9.17
N PHE A 109 -3.67 -3.71 7.90
CA PHE A 109 -4.53 -2.68 7.34
C PHE A 109 -6.00 -3.09 7.25
N PRO A 110 -6.95 -2.19 7.63
CA PRO A 110 -8.37 -2.42 7.40
C PRO A 110 -8.65 -2.66 5.92
N TYR A 111 -9.32 -3.76 5.58
CA TYR A 111 -9.47 -4.19 4.19
C TYR A 111 -10.20 -3.19 3.29
N ASN A 112 -11.15 -2.44 3.86
CA ASN A 112 -11.94 -1.44 3.13
C ASN A 112 -11.14 -0.23 2.65
N ILE A 113 -9.99 0.07 3.29
CA ILE A 113 -9.14 1.22 2.93
C ILE A 113 -7.71 0.83 2.53
N SER A 114 -7.35 -0.46 2.55
CA SER A 114 -5.98 -0.92 2.38
C SER A 114 -5.31 -0.43 1.08
N THR A 115 -6.06 -0.39 -0.03
CA THR A 115 -5.56 0.15 -1.31
C THR A 115 -5.38 1.68 -1.24
N GLN A 116 -6.24 2.40 -0.50
CA GLN A 116 -6.14 3.84 -0.33
C GLN A 116 -4.90 4.20 0.51
N ILE A 117 -4.56 3.37 1.51
CA ILE A 117 -3.32 3.51 2.29
C ILE A 117 -2.10 3.47 1.36
N LEU A 118 -2.06 2.52 0.42
CA LEU A 118 -0.95 2.42 -0.56
C LEU A 118 -0.92 3.60 -1.54
N PHE A 119 -2.06 4.13 -1.96
CA PHE A 119 -2.08 5.33 -2.79
C PHE A 119 -1.61 6.56 -2.03
N LYS A 120 -1.95 6.67 -0.73
CA LYS A 120 -1.39 7.73 0.11
C LYS A 120 0.12 7.58 0.29
N ALA A 121 0.63 6.37 0.52
CA ALA A 121 2.08 6.11 0.52
C ALA A 121 2.74 6.53 -0.81
N LEU A 122 2.07 6.26 -1.94
CA LEU A 122 2.53 6.70 -3.26
C LEU A 122 2.53 8.23 -3.43
N ASP A 123 1.55 8.93 -2.88
CA ASP A 123 1.50 10.40 -2.91
C ASP A 123 2.65 11.02 -2.06
N TYR A 124 3.13 10.28 -1.04
CA TYR A 124 4.29 10.64 -0.22
C TYR A 124 5.57 9.86 -0.60
N LYS A 125 5.68 9.38 -1.84
CA LYS A 125 6.78 8.51 -2.31
C LYS A 125 8.20 9.05 -2.09
N ASP A 126 8.34 10.36 -1.93
CA ASP A 126 9.63 11.00 -1.70
C ASP A 126 10.09 10.89 -0.23
N GLN A 127 9.18 10.60 0.69
CA GLN A 127 9.43 10.43 2.12
C GLN A 127 9.06 9.02 2.62
N CYS A 128 7.97 8.42 2.07
CA CYS A 128 7.57 7.06 2.41
C CYS A 128 8.45 6.05 1.66
N LEU A 129 9.48 5.53 2.34
CA LEU A 129 10.49 4.68 1.72
C LEU A 129 10.17 3.19 1.80
N GLU A 130 9.26 2.79 2.68
CA GLU A 130 8.87 1.39 2.83
C GLU A 130 7.45 1.26 3.36
N VAL A 131 6.75 0.25 2.87
CA VAL A 131 5.46 -0.18 3.43
C VAL A 131 5.50 -1.68 3.64
N VAL A 132 5.24 -2.13 4.86
CA VAL A 132 5.00 -3.55 5.15
C VAL A 132 3.60 -3.69 5.72
N GLY A 133 2.78 -4.52 5.11
CA GLY A 133 1.42 -4.59 5.59
C GLY A 133 0.65 -5.83 5.17
N MET A 134 -0.43 -6.05 5.92
CA MET A 134 -1.33 -7.17 5.70
C MET A 134 -2.55 -6.70 4.91
N PHE A 135 -2.88 -7.47 3.88
CA PHE A 135 -3.97 -7.21 2.94
C PHE A 135 -4.81 -8.48 2.74
N GLN A 136 -6.00 -8.35 2.15
CA GLN A 136 -6.66 -9.51 1.58
C GLN A 136 -5.74 -10.16 0.53
N LYS A 137 -5.65 -11.50 0.54
CA LYS A 137 -4.73 -12.24 -0.33
C LYS A 137 -4.85 -11.85 -1.81
N GLU A 138 -6.08 -11.75 -2.33
CA GLU A 138 -6.33 -11.35 -3.72
C GLU A 138 -5.78 -9.93 -4.03
N VAL A 139 -5.88 -9.00 -3.07
CA VAL A 139 -5.36 -7.64 -3.21
C VAL A 139 -3.85 -7.66 -3.23
N ALA A 140 -3.23 -8.39 -2.30
CA ALA A 140 -1.77 -8.57 -2.21
C ALA A 140 -1.20 -9.20 -3.49
N GLU A 141 -1.80 -10.30 -3.97
CA GLU A 141 -1.42 -10.96 -5.22
C GLU A 141 -1.54 -10.04 -6.43
N ARG A 142 -2.59 -9.21 -6.49
CA ARG A 142 -2.78 -8.23 -7.57
C ARG A 142 -1.67 -7.18 -7.55
N ILE A 143 -1.35 -6.63 -6.39
CA ILE A 143 -0.33 -5.60 -6.23
C ILE A 143 1.05 -6.13 -6.62
N ALA A 144 1.39 -7.35 -6.22
CA ALA A 144 2.67 -7.99 -6.49
C ALA A 144 2.76 -8.66 -7.87
N SER A 145 1.65 -8.76 -8.62
CA SER A 145 1.63 -9.45 -9.91
C SER A 145 2.40 -8.69 -10.98
N LYS A 146 3.02 -9.44 -11.90
CA LYS A 146 3.70 -8.90 -13.08
C LYS A 146 2.75 -8.85 -14.29
N GLU A 147 3.17 -8.11 -15.31
CA GLU A 147 2.49 -8.06 -16.60
C GLU A 147 2.29 -9.47 -17.20
N GLY A 148 1.25 -9.63 -18.00
CA GLY A 148 0.82 -10.92 -18.54
C GLY A 148 -0.11 -11.70 -17.61
N SER A 149 -0.18 -11.35 -16.33
CA SER A 149 -1.07 -12.00 -15.36
C SER A 149 -2.52 -11.49 -15.49
N LYS A 150 -3.48 -12.41 -15.28
CA LYS A 150 -4.92 -12.06 -15.24
C LYS A 150 -5.30 -11.13 -14.08
N ILE A 151 -4.50 -11.08 -13.01
CA ILE A 151 -4.77 -10.25 -11.85
C ILE A 151 -3.99 -8.93 -11.86
N TYR A 152 -3.02 -8.76 -12.76
CA TYR A 152 -2.30 -7.51 -12.96
C TYR A 152 -3.27 -6.36 -13.31
N GLY A 153 -3.08 -5.20 -12.70
CA GLY A 153 -4.05 -4.11 -12.80
C GLY A 153 -3.49 -2.73 -12.47
N ILE A 154 -4.39 -1.76 -12.33
CA ILE A 154 -4.03 -0.36 -12.06
C ILE A 154 -3.08 -0.23 -10.86
N THR A 155 -3.40 -0.89 -9.76
CA THR A 155 -2.58 -0.84 -8.53
C THR A 155 -1.20 -1.42 -8.73
N SER A 156 -1.09 -2.53 -9.51
CA SER A 156 0.19 -3.12 -9.86
C SER A 156 1.08 -2.12 -10.60
N VAL A 157 0.58 -1.54 -11.71
CA VAL A 157 1.34 -0.60 -12.54
C VAL A 157 1.76 0.65 -11.76
N LEU A 158 0.80 1.30 -11.08
CA LEU A 158 1.07 2.58 -10.42
C LEU A 158 2.03 2.44 -9.24
N LEU A 159 1.95 1.36 -8.48
CA LEU A 159 2.85 1.12 -7.35
C LEU A 159 4.22 0.64 -7.82
N GLN A 160 4.28 -0.32 -8.77
CA GLN A 160 5.54 -0.84 -9.31
C GLN A 160 6.34 0.19 -10.10
N ALA A 161 5.73 1.29 -10.54
CA ALA A 161 6.45 2.41 -11.13
C ALA A 161 7.45 3.06 -10.15
N PHE A 162 7.19 2.96 -8.83
CA PHE A 162 7.97 3.63 -7.81
C PHE A 162 8.43 2.73 -6.65
N PHE A 163 7.93 1.50 -6.56
CA PHE A 163 8.27 0.55 -5.50
C PHE A 163 8.61 -0.82 -6.08
N ASP A 164 9.60 -1.46 -5.51
CA ASP A 164 9.84 -2.88 -5.65
C ASP A 164 8.92 -3.60 -4.67
N ILE A 165 8.15 -4.58 -5.15
CA ILE A 165 7.08 -5.21 -4.38
C ILE A 165 7.36 -6.70 -4.21
N GLU A 166 7.33 -7.16 -2.97
CA GLU A 166 7.52 -8.56 -2.61
C GLU A 166 6.31 -9.11 -1.86
N TYR A 167 5.85 -10.29 -2.27
CA TYR A 167 4.85 -11.06 -1.55
C TYR A 167 5.58 -11.94 -0.54
N LEU A 168 5.46 -11.64 0.76
CA LEU A 168 6.23 -12.29 1.80
C LEU A 168 5.62 -13.65 2.18
N PHE A 169 4.39 -13.64 2.69
CA PHE A 169 3.70 -14.86 3.09
C PHE A 169 2.19 -14.72 3.15
N THR A 170 1.50 -15.87 3.09
CA THR A 170 0.05 -15.97 3.25
C THR A 170 -0.31 -16.14 4.73
N VAL A 171 -1.41 -15.51 5.16
CA VAL A 171 -1.96 -15.59 6.51
C VAL A 171 -3.36 -16.19 6.46
N HIS A 172 -3.62 -17.22 7.29
CA HIS A 172 -4.90 -17.88 7.35
C HIS A 172 -5.92 -17.06 8.14
N GLU A 173 -7.20 -17.26 7.83
CA GLU A 173 -8.30 -16.51 8.43
C GLU A 173 -8.54 -16.83 9.91
N ASP A 174 -8.16 -18.00 10.37
CA ASP A 174 -8.35 -18.52 11.75
C ASP A 174 -7.48 -17.81 12.80
N VAL A 175 -6.46 -17.06 12.38
CA VAL A 175 -5.60 -16.27 13.26
C VAL A 175 -6.11 -14.86 13.53
N PHE A 176 -7.36 -14.56 13.17
CA PHE A 176 -8.01 -13.27 13.38
C PHE A 176 -9.28 -13.40 14.26
N ASP A 177 -9.59 -12.34 14.99
CA ASP A 177 -10.83 -12.19 15.78
C ASP A 177 -11.51 -10.85 15.45
N PRO A 178 -12.69 -10.86 14.78
CA PRO A 178 -13.35 -12.01 14.14
C PRO A 178 -12.60 -12.47 12.89
N PRO A 179 -12.71 -13.75 12.50
CA PRO A 179 -12.06 -14.23 11.29
C PRO A 179 -12.67 -13.58 10.04
N PRO A 180 -11.84 -13.14 9.06
CA PRO A 180 -12.31 -12.68 7.77
C PRO A 180 -12.83 -13.86 6.93
N LYS A 181 -13.56 -13.55 5.85
CA LYS A 181 -14.06 -14.58 4.92
C LYS A 181 -13.03 -15.08 3.91
N VAL A 182 -11.88 -14.45 3.85
CA VAL A 182 -10.81 -14.71 2.88
C VAL A 182 -9.45 -14.69 3.59
N LYS A 183 -8.49 -15.43 3.05
CA LYS A 183 -7.10 -15.36 3.51
C LYS A 183 -6.53 -13.97 3.34
N SER A 184 -5.53 -13.68 4.15
CA SER A 184 -4.71 -12.49 4.06
C SER A 184 -3.32 -12.83 3.52
N ALA A 185 -2.55 -11.81 3.21
CA ALA A 185 -1.14 -11.94 2.92
C ALA A 185 -0.40 -10.68 3.36
N VAL A 186 0.85 -10.85 3.73
CA VAL A 186 1.78 -9.75 4.00
C VAL A 186 2.60 -9.49 2.75
N ILE A 187 2.65 -8.23 2.34
CA ILE A 187 3.52 -7.74 1.27
C ILE A 187 4.41 -6.63 1.77
N GLN A 188 5.55 -6.50 1.11
CA GLN A 188 6.50 -5.41 1.33
C GLN A 188 6.63 -4.60 0.05
N LEU A 189 6.58 -3.28 0.19
CA LEU A 189 6.87 -2.33 -0.87
C LEU A 189 8.11 -1.54 -0.45
N LYS A 190 9.19 -1.62 -1.21
CA LYS A 190 10.42 -0.85 -1.01
C LYS A 190 10.52 0.22 -2.08
N ARG A 191 10.72 1.47 -1.68
CA ARG A 191 10.93 2.59 -2.59
C ARG A 191 12.13 2.29 -3.51
N ASN A 192 11.90 2.27 -4.82
CA ASN A 192 12.97 2.05 -5.80
C ASN A 192 13.73 3.35 -6.14
N SER A 193 14.69 3.30 -7.07
CA SER A 193 15.54 4.44 -7.41
C SER A 193 14.86 5.48 -8.33
N VAL A 194 13.64 5.23 -8.81
CA VAL A 194 12.92 6.11 -9.74
C VAL A 194 12.36 7.31 -9.00
N LYS A 195 13.00 8.46 -9.02
CA LYS A 195 12.51 9.69 -8.39
C LYS A 195 11.29 10.25 -9.11
N THR A 196 11.41 10.39 -10.44
CA THR A 196 10.35 10.86 -11.34
C THR A 196 10.30 9.95 -12.57
N LEU A 197 9.12 9.74 -13.12
CA LEU A 197 9.02 9.00 -14.38
C LEU A 197 9.56 9.85 -15.53
N PRO A 198 10.19 9.25 -16.55
CA PRO A 198 10.63 9.95 -17.75
C PRO A 198 9.45 10.23 -18.71
N CYS A 199 8.31 10.65 -18.16
CA CYS A 199 7.09 11.01 -18.87
C CYS A 199 6.21 11.88 -17.96
N ASN A 200 5.12 12.42 -18.49
CA ASN A 200 4.12 13.13 -17.73
C ASN A 200 3.35 12.17 -16.79
N GLU A 201 3.63 12.23 -15.48
CA GLU A 201 3.04 11.32 -14.46
C GLU A 201 1.50 11.42 -14.39
N LYS A 202 0.91 12.60 -14.66
CA LYS A 202 -0.55 12.76 -14.66
C LYS A 202 -1.17 12.05 -15.86
N LEU A 203 -0.56 12.20 -17.03
CA LEU A 203 -0.97 11.52 -18.25
C LEU A 203 -0.78 10.02 -18.13
N PHE A 204 0.37 9.56 -17.62
CA PHE A 204 0.66 8.15 -17.32
C PHE A 204 -0.46 7.53 -16.44
N LYS A 205 -0.80 8.17 -15.34
CA LYS A 205 -1.87 7.74 -14.42
C LYS A 205 -3.22 7.61 -15.14
N SER A 206 -3.50 8.54 -16.05
CA SER A 206 -4.73 8.55 -16.86
C SER A 206 -4.75 7.42 -17.88
N ILE A 207 -3.67 7.21 -18.61
CA ILE A 207 -3.50 6.15 -19.62
C ILE A 207 -3.67 4.78 -18.98
N VAL A 208 -3.01 4.53 -17.83
CA VAL A 208 -3.14 3.28 -17.06
C VAL A 208 -4.61 3.04 -16.69
N LYS A 209 -5.28 4.04 -16.10
CA LYS A 209 -6.69 3.91 -15.70
C LYS A 209 -7.60 3.66 -16.90
N MET A 210 -7.42 4.38 -18.01
CA MET A 210 -8.22 4.21 -19.23
C MET A 210 -8.05 2.82 -19.84
N GLY A 211 -6.82 2.32 -19.89
CA GLY A 211 -6.53 0.98 -20.37
C GLY A 211 -7.27 -0.08 -19.55
N PHE A 212 -7.08 -0.10 -18.25
CA PHE A 212 -7.68 -1.12 -17.37
C PHE A 212 -9.19 -0.99 -17.19
N ASN A 213 -9.78 0.22 -17.32
CA ASN A 213 -11.23 0.39 -17.33
C ASN A 213 -11.88 -0.30 -18.54
N GLN A 214 -11.12 -0.51 -19.60
CA GLN A 214 -11.52 -1.25 -20.80
C GLN A 214 -10.67 -2.50 -21.00
N ARG A 215 -10.36 -3.23 -19.95
CA ARG A 215 -9.39 -4.32 -19.89
C ARG A 215 -9.46 -5.32 -21.05
N ARG A 216 -10.66 -5.62 -21.58
CA ARG A 216 -10.85 -6.56 -22.69
C ARG A 216 -10.53 -5.97 -24.06
N LYS A 217 -10.28 -4.67 -24.16
CA LYS A 217 -9.91 -3.95 -25.37
C LYS A 217 -8.40 -3.79 -25.49
N THR A 218 -7.92 -3.61 -26.71
CA THR A 218 -6.54 -3.18 -26.94
C THR A 218 -6.37 -1.71 -26.57
N MET A 219 -5.13 -1.27 -26.32
CA MET A 219 -4.83 0.13 -26.00
C MET A 219 -5.26 1.06 -27.13
N ARG A 220 -5.19 0.62 -28.41
CA ARG A 220 -5.72 1.37 -29.55
C ARG A 220 -7.18 1.75 -29.36
N ASN A 221 -8.00 0.84 -28.87
CA ASN A 221 -9.42 1.13 -28.65
C ASN A 221 -9.67 1.96 -27.37
N SER A 222 -8.93 1.67 -26.31
CA SER A 222 -9.09 2.36 -25.03
C SER A 222 -8.62 3.81 -25.07
N LEU A 223 -7.62 4.11 -25.92
CA LEU A 223 -7.00 5.44 -26.06
C LEU A 223 -7.32 6.13 -27.38
N LYS A 224 -8.37 5.68 -28.11
CA LYS A 224 -8.69 6.17 -29.46
C LYS A 224 -8.70 7.69 -29.58
N SER A 225 -9.17 8.40 -28.57
CA SER A 225 -9.25 9.88 -28.56
C SER A 225 -7.90 10.59 -28.43
N PHE A 226 -6.84 9.85 -28.12
CA PHE A 226 -5.47 10.37 -27.96
C PHE A 226 -4.56 10.00 -29.14
N LEU A 227 -5.04 9.14 -30.06
CA LEU A 227 -4.20 8.61 -31.14
C LEU A 227 -4.32 9.48 -32.38
N THR A 228 -3.19 9.98 -32.84
CA THR A 228 -3.06 10.65 -34.14
C THR A 228 -2.80 9.64 -35.29
N PRO A 229 -2.95 10.02 -36.56
CA PRO A 229 -2.63 9.13 -37.68
C PRO A 229 -1.22 8.55 -37.65
N GLU A 230 -0.26 9.30 -37.08
CA GLU A 230 1.18 8.98 -37.06
C GLU A 230 1.49 7.85 -36.08
N ILE A 231 0.76 7.77 -34.94
CA ILE A 231 1.06 6.81 -33.86
C ILE A 231 0.07 5.67 -33.76
N LYS A 232 -1.16 5.83 -34.29
CA LYS A 232 -2.26 4.85 -34.09
C LYS A 232 -1.92 3.43 -34.55
N ASP A 233 -1.02 3.27 -35.52
CA ASP A 233 -0.69 1.98 -36.14
C ASP A 233 0.56 1.32 -35.53
N LEU A 234 1.19 1.95 -34.54
CA LEU A 234 2.29 1.33 -33.79
C LEU A 234 1.83 0.06 -33.08
N GLU A 235 2.69 -0.95 -33.06
CA GLU A 235 2.38 -2.28 -32.56
C GLU A 235 2.01 -2.29 -31.07
N ILE A 236 2.63 -1.41 -30.27
CA ILE A 236 2.38 -1.29 -28.84
C ILE A 236 0.88 -1.05 -28.53
N PHE A 237 0.15 -0.34 -29.38
CA PHE A 237 -1.28 -0.08 -29.21
C PHE A 237 -2.17 -1.30 -29.52
N ASN A 238 -1.64 -2.38 -30.08
CA ASN A 238 -2.37 -3.64 -30.28
C ASN A 238 -2.44 -4.48 -29.02
N LYS A 239 -1.55 -4.22 -28.02
CA LYS A 239 -1.55 -4.91 -26.76
C LYS A 239 -2.78 -4.53 -25.91
N ARG A 240 -3.19 -5.46 -25.02
CA ARG A 240 -4.14 -5.16 -23.95
C ARG A 240 -3.38 -4.62 -22.72
N PRO A 241 -4.04 -3.86 -21.82
CA PRO A 241 -3.36 -3.23 -20.70
C PRO A 241 -2.62 -4.23 -19.78
N GLU A 242 -3.16 -5.43 -19.59
CA GLU A 242 -2.49 -6.46 -18.77
C GLU A 242 -1.20 -7.03 -19.39
N GLN A 243 -0.98 -6.82 -20.67
CA GLN A 243 0.22 -7.28 -21.38
C GLN A 243 1.37 -6.26 -21.37
N LEU A 244 1.09 -5.05 -20.84
CA LEU A 244 2.05 -3.95 -20.83
C LEU A 244 2.79 -3.90 -19.49
N SER A 245 4.11 -3.84 -19.56
CA SER A 245 4.95 -3.51 -18.41
C SER A 245 4.81 -2.03 -18.03
N VAL A 246 5.32 -1.66 -16.84
CA VAL A 246 5.40 -0.25 -16.43
C VAL A 246 6.17 0.59 -17.46
N GLN A 247 7.28 0.05 -17.98
CA GLN A 247 8.09 0.74 -18.99
C GLN A 247 7.32 0.98 -20.28
N GLU A 248 6.53 0.02 -20.75
CA GLU A 248 5.70 0.18 -21.94
C GLU A 248 4.55 1.18 -21.73
N PHE A 249 4.00 1.29 -20.51
CA PHE A 249 3.07 2.38 -20.20
C PHE A 249 3.73 3.75 -20.22
N ILE A 250 5.00 3.85 -19.79
CA ILE A 250 5.79 5.10 -19.91
C ILE A 250 6.02 5.44 -21.38
N GLU A 251 6.40 4.45 -22.21
CA GLU A 251 6.56 4.63 -23.67
C GLU A 251 5.27 5.12 -24.33
N LEU A 252 4.14 4.47 -24.06
CA LEU A 252 2.82 4.91 -24.54
C LEU A 252 2.50 6.36 -24.14
N THR A 253 2.86 6.74 -22.92
CA THR A 253 2.63 8.10 -22.44
C THR A 253 3.43 9.11 -23.24
N ASN A 254 4.72 8.83 -23.48
CA ASN A 254 5.58 9.70 -24.27
C ASN A 254 5.14 9.80 -25.74
N LEU A 255 4.73 8.68 -26.36
CA LEU A 255 4.20 8.67 -27.72
C LEU A 255 2.96 9.56 -27.85
N ILE A 256 2.05 9.49 -26.89
CA ILE A 256 0.82 10.29 -26.88
C ILE A 256 1.10 11.77 -26.59
N GLU A 257 2.06 12.08 -25.71
CA GLU A 257 2.41 13.47 -25.37
C GLU A 257 3.13 14.18 -26.49
N SER A 258 3.85 13.44 -27.34
CA SER A 258 4.64 13.96 -28.46
C SER A 258 3.87 14.07 -29.80
N ALA A 259 2.65 13.53 -29.88
CA ALA A 259 1.83 13.47 -31.08
C ALA A 259 0.75 14.56 -31.11
#